data_f2a38522757d8d1503cc06d118010a01
#
_entry.id   f2a38522757d8d1503cc06d118010a01
#
_cell.length_a   1.000
_cell.length_b   1.000
_cell.length_c   1.000
_cell.angle_alpha   90.00
_cell.angle_beta   90.00
_cell.angle_gamma   90.00
#
_symmetry.space_group_name_H-M   'P 1'
#
loop_
_entity.id
_entity.type
_entity.pdbx_description
1 polymer ?
#
loop_
_entity_poly.entity_id
_entity_poly.type
_entity_poly.pdbx_seq_one_letter_code
_entity_poly.pdbx_strand_id
1 'polypeptide(L)'
;MTDLDPFEQKILRELQRDGNQTMAELAAKVGLSPSPCWRRVDRLERDGIIRGRVAMVDRRKVGLNAHIFAQVRLNAHGRANLDEFSNAIRAFPEVLDAYVLMGQTDFMLRIVARDIDAYERFFFDKLSKLAGIQEITSTVALSEIKSTHELPI
;
A
#
# COMPACT_ATOMS: atom_id res chain seq x y z
N MET A 1 12.58 -16.13 9.80
CA MET A 1 12.72 -14.68 10.02
C MET A 1 14.11 -14.32 9.54
N THR A 2 14.22 -13.42 8.57
CA THR A 2 15.53 -12.96 8.09
C THR A 2 16.14 -12.10 9.18
N ASP A 3 17.27 -12.54 9.74
CA ASP A 3 17.96 -11.80 10.80
C ASP A 3 18.73 -10.64 10.14
N LEU A 4 18.27 -9.41 10.37
CA LEU A 4 18.89 -8.19 9.85
C LEU A 4 20.04 -7.77 10.77
N ASP A 5 21.24 -7.66 10.23
CA ASP A 5 22.36 -7.11 10.99
C ASP A 5 22.17 -5.61 11.28
N PRO A 6 22.87 -5.03 12.28
CA PRO A 6 22.70 -3.61 12.63
C PRO A 6 22.97 -2.63 11.48
N PHE A 7 23.86 -2.98 10.53
CA PHE A 7 24.12 -2.15 9.36
C PHE A 7 22.98 -2.21 8.36
N GLU A 8 22.37 -3.38 8.17
CA GLU A 8 21.20 -3.55 7.30
C GLU A 8 19.98 -2.80 7.83
N GLN A 9 19.76 -2.82 9.15
CA GLN A 9 18.72 -1.99 9.76
C GLN A 9 18.97 -0.50 9.50
N LYS A 10 20.22 -0.02 9.63
CA LYS A 10 20.57 1.38 9.31
C LYS A 10 20.35 1.70 7.83
N ILE A 11 20.78 0.81 6.93
CA ILE A 11 20.56 0.94 5.48
C ILE A 11 19.06 1.08 5.17
N LEU A 12 18.25 0.20 5.73
CA LEU A 12 16.80 0.24 5.51
C LEU A 12 16.16 1.52 6.05
N ARG A 13 16.57 2.00 7.24
CA ARG A 13 16.09 3.28 7.79
C ARG A 13 16.41 4.46 6.86
N GLU A 14 17.65 4.53 6.36
CA GLU A 14 18.07 5.61 5.47
C GLU A 14 17.35 5.54 4.11
N LEU A 15 17.21 4.35 3.53
CA LEU A 15 16.52 4.16 2.26
C LEU A 15 15.01 4.41 2.34
N GLN A 16 14.38 4.15 3.49
CA GLN A 16 12.97 4.48 3.71
C GLN A 16 12.73 6.00 3.76
N ARG A 17 13.72 6.79 4.21
CA ARG A 17 13.65 8.27 4.27
C ARG A 17 13.97 8.91 2.94
N ASP A 18 14.99 8.41 2.27
CA ASP A 18 15.42 8.87 0.96
C ASP A 18 15.91 7.71 0.10
N GLY A 19 15.05 7.27 -0.82
CA GLY A 19 15.37 6.19 -1.75
C GLY A 19 16.26 6.60 -2.93
N ASN A 20 16.50 7.92 -3.13
CA ASN A 20 17.23 8.45 -4.28
C ASN A 20 18.72 8.72 -4.00
N GLN A 21 19.16 8.55 -2.75
CA GLN A 21 20.57 8.79 -2.41
C GLN A 21 21.51 7.85 -3.15
N THR A 22 22.69 8.35 -3.48
CA THR A 22 23.75 7.55 -4.10
C THR A 22 24.30 6.51 -3.13
N MET A 23 24.95 5.48 -3.66
CA MET A 23 25.59 4.46 -2.82
C MET A 23 26.70 5.04 -1.93
N ALA A 24 27.41 6.06 -2.39
CA ALA A 24 28.43 6.75 -1.61
C ALA A 24 27.84 7.52 -0.42
N GLU A 25 26.73 8.24 -0.64
CA GLU A 25 26.00 8.95 0.42
C GLU A 25 25.42 7.98 1.45
N LEU A 26 24.77 6.91 0.98
CA LEU A 26 24.22 5.88 1.86
C LEU A 26 25.32 5.23 2.71
N ALA A 27 26.43 4.83 2.10
CA ALA A 27 27.55 4.22 2.78
C ALA A 27 28.13 5.13 3.87
N ALA A 28 28.31 6.41 3.57
CA ALA A 28 28.78 7.42 4.54
C ALA A 28 27.84 7.53 5.74
N LYS A 29 26.50 7.60 5.51
CA LYS A 29 25.48 7.72 6.56
C LYS A 29 25.44 6.49 7.48
N VAL A 30 25.66 5.30 6.95
CA VAL A 30 25.61 4.06 7.74
C VAL A 30 26.96 3.64 8.33
N GLY A 31 28.04 4.37 8.01
CA GLY A 31 29.39 4.09 8.53
C GLY A 31 30.08 2.91 7.82
N LEU A 32 29.84 2.76 6.52
CA LEU A 32 30.46 1.73 5.68
C LEU A 32 31.23 2.35 4.52
N SER A 33 32.16 1.59 3.92
CA SER A 33 32.66 1.90 2.60
C SER A 33 31.63 1.47 1.51
N PRO A 34 31.69 2.07 0.30
CA PRO A 34 30.67 1.84 -0.74
C PRO A 34 30.47 0.37 -1.13
N SER A 35 31.54 -0.42 -1.26
CA SER A 35 31.45 -1.82 -1.71
C SER A 35 30.75 -2.75 -0.69
N PRO A 36 31.06 -2.76 0.61
CA PRO A 36 30.30 -3.48 1.61
C PRO A 36 28.85 -3.01 1.74
N CYS A 37 28.60 -1.70 1.57
CA CYS A 37 27.24 -1.15 1.58
C CYS A 37 26.44 -1.69 0.39
N TRP A 38 27.00 -1.62 -0.81
CA TRP A 38 26.38 -2.14 -2.03
C TRP A 38 26.00 -3.61 -1.91
N ARG A 39 26.91 -4.47 -1.42
CA ARG A 39 26.63 -5.91 -1.25
C ARG A 39 25.45 -6.18 -0.33
N ARG A 40 25.26 -5.37 0.73
CA ARG A 40 24.12 -5.49 1.63
C ARG A 40 22.83 -5.05 0.96
N VAL A 41 22.85 -3.91 0.26
CA VAL A 41 21.68 -3.44 -0.50
C VAL A 41 21.27 -4.48 -1.54
N ASP A 42 22.19 -5.01 -2.33
CA ASP A 42 21.95 -6.04 -3.33
C ASP A 42 21.36 -7.33 -2.70
N ARG A 43 21.86 -7.73 -1.52
CA ARG A 43 21.26 -8.84 -0.76
C ARG A 43 19.82 -8.53 -0.36
N LEU A 44 19.56 -7.36 0.23
CA LEU A 44 18.23 -6.96 0.67
C LEU A 44 17.21 -6.87 -0.48
N GLU A 45 17.67 -6.47 -1.66
CA GLU A 45 16.87 -6.46 -2.89
C GLU A 45 16.60 -7.89 -3.41
N ARG A 46 17.60 -8.74 -3.49
CA ARG A 46 17.47 -10.15 -3.91
C ARG A 46 16.58 -10.96 -2.97
N ASP A 47 16.69 -10.73 -1.67
CA ASP A 47 15.89 -11.41 -0.65
C ASP A 47 14.44 -10.84 -0.58
N GLY A 48 14.12 -9.83 -1.39
CA GLY A 48 12.80 -9.19 -1.46
C GLY A 48 12.44 -8.34 -0.23
N ILE A 49 13.41 -8.03 0.64
CA ILE A 49 13.21 -7.13 1.79
C ILE A 49 13.02 -5.71 1.27
N ILE A 50 13.84 -5.28 0.32
CA ILE A 50 13.59 -4.08 -0.48
C ILE A 50 12.84 -4.52 -1.73
N ARG A 51 11.55 -4.19 -1.81
CA ARG A 51 10.68 -4.55 -2.94
C ARG A 51 10.81 -3.63 -4.14
N GLY A 52 11.39 -2.45 -3.95
CA GLY A 52 11.57 -1.44 -4.99
C GLY A 52 11.66 -0.03 -4.41
N ARG A 53 11.92 0.93 -5.30
CA ARG A 53 11.92 2.38 -5.00
C ARG A 53 10.91 3.04 -5.93
N VAL A 54 10.03 3.87 -5.37
CA VAL A 54 8.96 4.54 -6.11
C VAL A 54 8.94 6.02 -5.79
N ALA A 55 8.44 6.83 -6.73
CA ALA A 55 8.17 8.23 -6.46
C ALA A 55 6.91 8.36 -5.59
N MET A 56 7.02 9.12 -4.51
CA MET A 56 5.88 9.47 -3.67
C MET A 56 5.13 10.64 -4.31
N VAL A 57 3.89 10.42 -4.71
CA VAL A 57 3.05 11.41 -5.39
C VAL A 57 2.00 11.94 -4.42
N ASP A 58 1.91 13.26 -4.29
CA ASP A 58 0.83 13.91 -3.55
C ASP A 58 -0.48 13.79 -4.34
N ARG A 59 -1.39 12.96 -3.85
CA ARG A 59 -2.68 12.67 -4.49
C ARG A 59 -3.53 13.93 -4.72
N ARG A 60 -3.46 14.92 -3.82
CA ARG A 60 -4.23 16.16 -3.95
C ARG A 60 -3.71 17.02 -5.09
N LYS A 61 -2.38 17.09 -5.25
CA LYS A 61 -1.74 17.83 -6.34
C LYS A 61 -2.01 17.25 -7.72
N VAL A 62 -2.31 15.96 -7.79
CA VAL A 62 -2.74 15.30 -9.04
C VAL A 62 -4.26 15.17 -9.16
N GLY A 63 -5.01 15.87 -8.30
CA GLY A 63 -6.46 15.99 -8.42
C GLY A 63 -7.28 14.84 -7.78
N LEU A 64 -6.67 13.94 -7.01
CA LEU A 64 -7.36 12.87 -6.29
C LEU A 64 -7.74 13.33 -4.88
N ASN A 65 -8.81 14.11 -4.76
CA ASN A 65 -9.20 14.78 -3.52
C ASN A 65 -10.03 13.92 -2.57
N ALA A 66 -10.82 13.00 -3.10
CA ALA A 66 -11.62 12.08 -2.29
C ALA A 66 -10.77 10.89 -1.84
N HIS A 67 -10.83 10.58 -0.55
CA HIS A 67 -10.16 9.44 0.08
C HIS A 67 -11.17 8.67 0.91
N ILE A 68 -11.45 7.44 0.55
CA ILE A 68 -12.55 6.65 1.07
C ILE A 68 -12.02 5.32 1.62
N PHE A 69 -12.56 4.92 2.76
CA PHE A 69 -12.41 3.57 3.30
C PHE A 69 -13.75 2.85 3.13
N ALA A 70 -13.74 1.75 2.38
CA ALA A 70 -14.92 0.94 2.16
C ALA A 70 -14.75 -0.42 2.87
N GLN A 71 -15.66 -0.70 3.79
CA GLN A 71 -15.78 -1.99 4.43
C GLN A 71 -16.76 -2.83 3.63
N VAL A 72 -16.33 -4.02 3.22
CA VAL A 72 -17.14 -4.92 2.40
C VAL A 72 -17.44 -6.19 3.18
N ARG A 73 -18.71 -6.59 3.13
CA ARG A 73 -19.21 -7.83 3.68
C ARG A 73 -19.72 -8.69 2.55
N LEU A 74 -19.31 -9.95 2.53
CA LEU A 74 -19.75 -10.91 1.53
C LEU A 74 -20.85 -11.80 2.09
N ASN A 75 -21.76 -12.22 1.22
CA ASN A 75 -22.68 -13.30 1.52
C ASN A 75 -21.97 -14.67 1.48
N ALA A 76 -22.67 -15.75 1.79
CA ALA A 76 -22.07 -17.11 1.80
C ALA A 76 -21.46 -17.52 0.45
N HIS A 77 -22.08 -17.12 -0.66
CA HIS A 77 -21.56 -17.40 -2.00
C HIS A 77 -20.26 -16.61 -2.28
N GLY A 78 -20.23 -15.32 -1.95
CA GLY A 78 -19.02 -14.50 -2.09
C GLY A 78 -17.86 -15.00 -1.25
N ARG A 79 -18.11 -15.46 -0.03
CA ARG A 79 -17.09 -16.08 0.84
C ARG A 79 -16.54 -17.39 0.28
N ALA A 80 -17.35 -18.17 -0.45
CA ALA A 80 -16.87 -19.36 -1.15
C ALA A 80 -16.00 -19.05 -2.38
N ASN A 81 -16.08 -17.82 -2.92
CA ASN A 81 -15.39 -17.38 -4.14
C ASN A 81 -14.51 -16.14 -3.90
N LEU A 82 -13.75 -16.10 -2.80
CA LEU A 82 -12.89 -14.98 -2.42
C LEU A 82 -11.89 -14.56 -3.49
N ASP A 83 -11.40 -15.52 -4.27
CA ASP A 83 -10.44 -15.26 -5.35
C ASP A 83 -11.04 -14.43 -6.47
N GLU A 84 -12.30 -14.66 -6.83
CA GLU A 84 -13.02 -13.90 -7.86
C GLU A 84 -13.15 -12.44 -7.43
N PHE A 85 -13.61 -12.19 -6.21
CA PHE A 85 -13.69 -10.85 -5.64
C PHE A 85 -12.32 -10.18 -5.57
N SER A 86 -11.31 -10.89 -5.07
CA SER A 86 -9.94 -10.37 -4.94
C SER A 86 -9.33 -9.99 -6.29
N ASN A 87 -9.57 -10.78 -7.33
CA ASN A 87 -9.08 -10.49 -8.68
C ASN A 87 -9.76 -9.27 -9.28
N ALA A 88 -11.07 -9.12 -9.07
CA ALA A 88 -11.82 -7.94 -9.51
C ALA A 88 -11.29 -6.65 -8.82
N ILE A 89 -11.06 -6.71 -7.50
CA ILE A 89 -10.52 -5.57 -6.72
C ILE A 89 -9.11 -5.17 -7.21
N ARG A 90 -8.25 -6.14 -7.51
CA ARG A 90 -6.90 -5.86 -8.03
C ARG A 90 -6.91 -5.13 -9.38
N ALA A 91 -7.97 -5.27 -10.16
CA ALA A 91 -8.11 -4.62 -11.46
C ALA A 91 -8.58 -3.16 -11.37
N PHE A 92 -9.04 -2.68 -10.22
CA PHE A 92 -9.52 -1.33 -10.05
C PHE A 92 -8.39 -0.35 -9.67
N PRO A 93 -7.98 0.56 -10.56
CA PRO A 93 -6.92 1.53 -10.26
C PRO A 93 -7.30 2.51 -9.16
N GLU A 94 -8.59 2.68 -8.89
CA GLU A 94 -9.11 3.52 -7.81
C GLU A 94 -8.81 2.92 -6.43
N VAL A 95 -8.61 1.60 -6.33
CA VAL A 95 -8.31 0.88 -5.08
C VAL A 95 -6.80 0.83 -4.88
N LEU A 96 -6.31 1.54 -3.87
CA LEU A 96 -4.88 1.58 -3.54
C LEU A 96 -4.47 0.41 -2.65
N ASP A 97 -5.31 0.06 -1.65
CA ASP A 97 -5.08 -1.07 -0.76
C ASP A 97 -6.35 -1.88 -0.57
N ALA A 98 -6.19 -3.17 -0.42
CA ALA A 98 -7.26 -4.10 -0.08
C ALA A 98 -6.72 -5.13 0.92
N TYR A 99 -7.43 -5.28 2.04
CA TYR A 99 -7.10 -6.20 3.10
C TYR A 99 -8.25 -7.16 3.33
N VAL A 100 -7.96 -8.45 3.46
CA VAL A 100 -8.89 -9.43 4.01
C VAL A 100 -8.85 -9.28 5.52
N LEU A 101 -10.01 -9.21 6.15
CA LEU A 101 -10.13 -9.03 7.59
C LEU A 101 -10.76 -10.27 8.24
N MET A 102 -10.37 -10.51 9.47
CA MET A 102 -11.04 -11.48 10.33
C MET A 102 -11.91 -10.69 11.32
N GLY A 103 -13.25 -10.81 11.20
CA GLY A 103 -14.17 -10.05 12.05
C GLY A 103 -15.55 -9.88 11.44
N GLN A 104 -16.19 -8.75 11.72
CA GLN A 104 -17.55 -8.45 11.26
C GLN A 104 -17.60 -8.11 9.75
N THR A 105 -16.51 -7.65 9.18
CA THR A 105 -16.37 -7.32 7.75
C THR A 105 -15.32 -8.24 7.12
N ASP A 106 -15.49 -8.57 5.85
CA ASP A 106 -14.60 -9.49 5.15
C ASP A 106 -13.42 -8.73 4.50
N PHE A 107 -13.64 -7.49 4.04
CA PHE A 107 -12.60 -6.67 3.41
C PHE A 107 -12.62 -5.22 3.87
N MET A 108 -11.44 -4.62 3.89
CA MET A 108 -11.23 -3.17 3.96
C MET A 108 -10.51 -2.72 2.70
N LEU A 109 -11.10 -1.74 2.01
CA LEU A 109 -10.53 -1.12 0.81
C LEU A 109 -10.16 0.33 1.11
N ARG A 110 -8.99 0.77 0.65
CA ARG A 110 -8.61 2.18 0.60
C ARG A 110 -8.72 2.66 -0.85
N ILE A 111 -9.62 3.60 -1.09
CA ILE A 111 -10.03 4.05 -2.41
C ILE A 111 -9.73 5.54 -2.55
N VAL A 112 -9.28 5.95 -3.73
CA VAL A 112 -9.10 7.35 -4.10
C VAL A 112 -9.91 7.69 -5.33
N ALA A 113 -10.44 8.91 -5.37
CA ALA A 113 -11.19 9.44 -6.50
C ALA A 113 -10.92 10.95 -6.64
N ARG A 114 -11.28 11.53 -7.78
CA ARG A 114 -11.15 12.99 -7.99
C ARG A 114 -12.00 13.77 -6.99
N ASP A 115 -13.24 13.33 -6.79
CA ASP A 115 -14.26 13.93 -5.94
C ASP A 115 -15.26 12.84 -5.50
N ILE A 116 -16.26 13.22 -4.74
CA ILE A 116 -17.33 12.31 -4.27
C ILE A 116 -18.16 11.80 -5.43
N ASP A 117 -18.46 12.63 -6.44
CA ASP A 117 -19.26 12.21 -7.61
C ASP A 117 -18.52 11.15 -8.43
N ALA A 118 -17.18 11.26 -8.55
CA ALA A 118 -16.36 10.24 -9.19
C ALA A 118 -16.35 8.93 -8.39
N TYR A 119 -16.33 9.02 -7.05
CA TYR A 119 -16.47 7.84 -6.19
C TYR A 119 -17.87 7.21 -6.33
N GLU A 120 -18.93 8.00 -6.36
CA GLU A 120 -20.32 7.51 -6.55
C GLU A 120 -20.43 6.71 -7.86
N ARG A 121 -19.91 7.25 -8.97
CA ARG A 121 -19.87 6.52 -10.25
C ARG A 121 -19.10 5.19 -10.14
N PHE A 122 -17.90 5.22 -9.54
CA PHE A 122 -17.12 4.01 -9.30
C PHE A 122 -17.89 2.98 -8.47
N PHE A 123 -18.57 3.44 -7.41
CA PHE A 123 -19.37 2.60 -6.53
C PHE A 123 -20.51 1.91 -7.30
N PHE A 124 -21.35 2.66 -8.00
CA PHE A 124 -22.52 2.11 -8.68
C PHE A 124 -22.17 1.37 -9.98
N ASP A 125 -21.15 1.81 -10.71
CA ASP A 125 -20.82 1.20 -11.99
C ASP A 125 -19.92 -0.03 -11.87
N LYS A 126 -19.12 -0.11 -10.83
CA LYS A 126 -18.10 -1.16 -10.67
C LYS A 126 -18.23 -1.91 -9.34
N LEU A 127 -18.01 -1.23 -8.21
CA LEU A 127 -17.82 -1.91 -6.92
C LEU A 127 -19.07 -2.66 -6.46
N SER A 128 -20.25 -2.03 -6.47
CA SER A 128 -21.50 -2.65 -6.02
C SER A 128 -22.03 -3.74 -6.95
N LYS A 129 -21.49 -3.84 -8.17
CA LYS A 129 -21.89 -4.88 -9.14
C LYS A 129 -21.10 -6.17 -8.98
N LEU A 130 -20.07 -6.19 -8.13
CA LEU A 130 -19.32 -7.42 -7.88
C LEU A 130 -20.20 -8.48 -7.22
N ALA A 131 -20.12 -9.69 -7.75
CA ALA A 131 -20.89 -10.82 -7.22
C ALA A 131 -20.50 -11.14 -5.77
N GLY A 132 -21.47 -11.58 -4.99
CA GLY A 132 -21.25 -12.04 -3.62
C GLY A 132 -21.17 -10.95 -2.57
N ILE A 133 -21.32 -9.67 -2.91
CA ILE A 133 -21.40 -8.60 -1.92
C ILE A 133 -22.76 -8.66 -1.23
N GLN A 134 -22.73 -8.57 0.11
CA GLN A 134 -23.92 -8.42 0.97
C GLN A 134 -24.11 -6.95 1.35
N GLU A 135 -23.02 -6.28 1.72
CA GLU A 135 -23.05 -4.92 2.25
C GLU A 135 -21.73 -4.20 1.96
N ILE A 136 -21.81 -2.90 1.69
CA ILE A 136 -20.65 -2.00 1.61
C ILE A 136 -20.93 -0.79 2.49
N THR A 137 -20.08 -0.54 3.46
CA THR A 137 -20.10 0.69 4.27
C THR A 137 -18.92 1.56 3.87
N SER A 138 -19.21 2.73 3.28
CA SER A 138 -18.19 3.67 2.81
C SER A 138 -18.04 4.85 3.78
N THR A 139 -16.80 5.14 4.16
CA THR A 139 -16.44 6.26 5.04
C THR A 139 -15.46 7.18 4.33
N VAL A 140 -15.80 8.46 4.23
CA VAL A 140 -14.93 9.49 3.63
C VAL A 140 -13.98 10.02 4.68
N ALA A 141 -12.67 9.97 4.41
CA ALA A 141 -11.66 10.59 5.26
C ALA A 141 -11.65 12.11 5.06
N LEU A 142 -11.94 12.86 6.11
CA LEU A 142 -11.93 14.32 6.08
C LEU A 142 -10.52 14.89 6.03
N SER A 143 -9.60 14.30 6.80
CA SER A 143 -8.20 14.70 6.85
C SER A 143 -7.29 13.50 7.09
N GLU A 144 -6.08 13.60 6.62
CA GLU A 144 -5.02 12.63 6.87
C GLU A 144 -4.05 13.25 7.89
N ILE A 145 -3.98 12.65 9.09
CA ILE A 145 -3.14 13.14 10.18
C ILE A 145 -1.71 12.61 10.03
N LYS A 146 -1.57 11.39 9.53
CA LYS A 146 -0.27 10.74 9.32
C LYS A 146 -0.36 9.76 8.16
N SER A 147 0.60 9.83 7.26
CA SER A 147 0.85 8.83 6.24
C SER A 147 2.35 8.61 6.13
N THR A 148 2.80 7.40 6.35
CA THR A 148 4.22 7.03 6.23
C THR A 148 4.35 5.60 5.74
N HIS A 149 5.40 5.36 4.96
CA HIS A 149 5.82 4.02 4.57
C HIS A 149 7.06 3.56 5.36
N GLU A 150 7.57 4.40 6.27
CA GLU A 150 8.72 4.08 7.13
C GLU A 150 8.31 3.07 8.20
N LEU A 151 8.79 1.83 8.07
CA LEU A 151 8.60 0.77 9.04
C LEU A 151 9.53 1.01 10.24
N PRO A 152 9.09 0.76 11.48
CA PRO A 152 9.88 0.95 12.70
C PRO A 152 10.84 -0.23 12.91
N ILE A 153 11.95 -0.25 12.17
CA ILE A 153 12.98 -1.29 12.20
C ILE A 153 14.30 -0.74 12.76
#